data_54f85025433c77aa9afc069333ded35a
#
_entry.id   54f85025433c77aa9afc069333ded35a
#
_cell.length_a   1.000
_cell.length_b   1.000
_cell.length_c   1.000
_cell.angle_alpha   90.00
_cell.angle_beta   90.00
_cell.angle_gamma   90.00
#
_symmetry.space_group_name_H-M   'P 1'
#
loop_
_entity.id
_entity.type
_entity.pdbx_description
1 polymer ?
#
loop_
_entity_poly.entity_id
_entity_poly.type
_entity_poly.pdbx_seq_one_letter_code
_entity_poly.pdbx_strand_id
1 'polypeptide(L)'
;ISVNGLFAAREARQALQNDLNVMLFSDNVSVEDELALKQLAHEKGLLMMGPDCGTAIINGAALCFGNAVRRGNIGIVGASGTGSQELSVRIHEFGGGVSQLIGTGGRDLSEKIGGLMMLDAISMLENDPQTEIIVLISKPPAPAVARKVLERARACRKPVVACFLGRGETPVDEQGLQFARGSKEAALKAVMLSGVKQEHLDLHTLDQPLIADVRARLQPQQKYIRGLFCGGTLCDETLFAVMEKHGDVYSNIQPDPEFRLQDINRSIKHTFLDFGDDDFTNGKPHPMIDPTN
;
A
#
# COMPACT_ATOMS: atom_id res chain seq x y z
N ILE A 1 -3.31 18.19 -5.54
CA ILE A 1 -2.26 19.21 -5.33
C ILE A 1 -0.92 18.54 -5.57
N SER A 2 -0.11 19.13 -6.46
CA SER A 2 1.26 18.70 -6.77
C SER A 2 2.14 19.94 -6.92
N VAL A 3 2.70 20.39 -5.82
CA VAL A 3 3.60 21.54 -5.71
C VAL A 3 4.77 21.17 -4.79
N ASN A 4 5.81 22.02 -4.72
CA ASN A 4 6.91 21.77 -3.78
C ASN A 4 6.39 21.63 -2.34
N GLY A 5 6.89 20.63 -1.61
CA GLY A 5 6.42 20.26 -0.26
C GLY A 5 6.39 21.42 0.73
N LEU A 6 7.30 22.37 0.60
CA LEU A 6 7.34 23.57 1.44
C LEU A 6 6.07 24.44 1.34
N PHE A 7 5.36 24.39 0.21
CA PHE A 7 4.14 25.17 -0.02
C PHE A 7 2.88 24.32 0.02
N ALA A 8 3.03 23.01 -0.06
CA ALA A 8 1.95 22.05 -0.23
C ALA A 8 0.93 22.10 0.92
N ALA A 9 1.39 22.23 2.15
CA ALA A 9 0.52 22.30 3.33
C ALA A 9 -0.39 23.53 3.31
N ARG A 10 0.12 24.68 2.84
CA ARG A 10 -0.67 25.92 2.71
C ARG A 10 -1.79 25.74 1.69
N GLU A 11 -1.47 25.22 0.53
CA GLU A 11 -2.45 25.00 -0.55
C GLU A 11 -3.52 23.97 -0.12
N ALA A 12 -3.11 22.89 0.54
CA ALA A 12 -4.02 21.87 1.07
C ALA A 12 -4.97 22.45 2.14
N ARG A 13 -4.44 23.25 3.05
CA ARG A 13 -5.24 23.94 4.09
C ARG A 13 -6.27 24.87 3.46
N GLN A 14 -5.89 25.65 2.45
CA GLN A 14 -6.82 26.53 1.74
C GLN A 14 -7.93 25.75 1.05
N ALA A 15 -7.62 24.62 0.41
CA ALA A 15 -8.63 23.77 -0.22
C ALA A 15 -9.60 23.20 0.81
N LEU A 16 -9.12 22.65 1.94
CA LEU A 16 -9.95 22.13 3.02
C LEU A 16 -10.82 23.22 3.66
N GLN A 17 -10.30 24.45 3.82
CA GLN A 17 -11.06 25.58 4.33
C GLN A 17 -12.23 25.97 3.42
N ASN A 18 -12.10 25.71 2.12
CA ASN A 18 -13.16 25.90 1.12
C ASN A 18 -13.98 24.63 0.87
N ASP A 19 -14.04 23.71 1.83
CA ASP A 19 -14.85 22.48 1.81
C ASP A 19 -14.53 21.54 0.63
N LEU A 20 -13.28 21.53 0.16
CA LEU A 20 -12.82 20.63 -0.89
C LEU A 20 -12.08 19.42 -0.30
N ASN A 21 -12.39 18.24 -0.82
CA ASN A 21 -11.55 17.07 -0.60
C ASN A 21 -10.18 17.28 -1.25
N VAL A 22 -9.13 16.80 -0.62
CA VAL A 22 -7.75 17.00 -1.08
C VAL A 22 -7.08 15.67 -1.37
N MET A 23 -6.45 15.57 -2.54
CA MET A 23 -5.41 14.60 -2.83
C MET A 23 -4.08 15.37 -2.94
N LEU A 24 -3.20 15.15 -1.96
CA LEU A 24 -1.90 15.78 -1.86
C LEU A 24 -0.83 14.81 -2.34
N PHE A 25 -0.43 14.98 -3.61
CA PHE A 25 0.61 14.19 -4.26
C PHE A 25 2.01 14.56 -3.75
N SER A 26 2.20 15.84 -3.37
CA SER A 26 3.47 16.34 -2.88
C SER A 26 3.96 15.54 -1.67
N ASP A 27 5.22 15.21 -1.70
CA ASP A 27 6.02 14.69 -0.59
C ASP A 27 6.68 15.82 0.22
N ASN A 28 7.60 15.51 1.13
CA ASN A 28 8.38 16.45 1.93
C ASN A 28 7.54 17.49 2.71
N VAL A 29 6.32 17.14 3.07
CA VAL A 29 5.48 17.89 4.01
C VAL A 29 5.82 17.47 5.43
N SER A 30 5.90 18.42 6.37
CA SER A 30 6.20 18.09 7.77
C SER A 30 5.12 17.19 8.40
N VAL A 31 5.50 16.42 9.41
CA VAL A 31 4.55 15.54 10.11
C VAL A 31 3.52 16.37 10.88
N GLU A 32 3.93 17.51 11.38
CA GLU A 32 3.10 18.47 12.10
C GLU A 32 2.03 19.08 11.17
N ASP A 33 2.42 19.47 9.95
CA ASP A 33 1.47 19.94 8.94
C ASP A 33 0.52 18.84 8.47
N GLU A 34 1.02 17.62 8.23
CA GLU A 34 0.17 16.48 7.89
C GLU A 34 -0.89 16.24 8.95
N LEU A 35 -0.49 16.18 10.23
CA LEU A 35 -1.42 15.98 11.34
C LEU A 35 -2.48 17.08 11.37
N ALA A 36 -2.06 18.35 11.27
CA ALA A 36 -2.97 19.49 11.30
C ALA A 36 -3.95 19.49 10.11
N LEU A 37 -3.51 19.08 8.92
CA LEU A 37 -4.38 18.97 7.74
C LEU A 37 -5.40 17.84 7.89
N LYS A 38 -4.98 16.68 8.40
CA LYS A 38 -5.86 15.53 8.63
C LYS A 38 -6.87 15.81 9.75
N GLN A 39 -6.48 16.52 10.81
CA GLN A 39 -7.40 16.98 11.84
C GLN A 39 -8.46 17.93 11.28
N LEU A 40 -8.06 18.93 10.48
CA LEU A 40 -8.98 19.84 9.82
C LEU A 40 -9.94 19.11 8.88
N ALA A 41 -9.45 18.13 8.11
CA ALA A 41 -10.28 17.32 7.23
C ALA A 41 -11.29 16.47 8.03
N HIS A 42 -10.84 15.83 9.11
CA HIS A 42 -11.67 15.05 10.02
C HIS A 42 -12.82 15.89 10.61
N GLU A 43 -12.50 17.07 11.15
CA GLU A 43 -13.50 18.00 11.71
C GLU A 43 -14.56 18.43 10.70
N LYS A 44 -14.18 18.52 9.42
CA LYS A 44 -15.09 18.91 8.33
C LYS A 44 -15.74 17.73 7.59
N GLY A 45 -15.39 16.50 7.93
CA GLY A 45 -15.86 15.30 7.23
C GLY A 45 -15.35 15.20 5.80
N LEU A 46 -14.15 15.71 5.53
CA LEU A 46 -13.50 15.72 4.22
C LEU A 46 -12.40 14.67 4.12
N LEU A 47 -12.04 14.31 2.87
CA LEU A 47 -10.85 13.51 2.57
C LEU A 47 -9.60 14.39 2.52
N MET A 48 -8.57 14.00 3.25
CA MET A 48 -7.20 14.47 3.12
C MET A 48 -6.29 13.29 2.76
N MET A 49 -6.25 12.97 1.48
CA MET A 49 -5.42 11.89 0.94
C MET A 49 -3.97 12.35 0.81
N GLY A 50 -3.08 11.76 1.60
CA GLY A 50 -1.67 12.17 1.64
C GLY A 50 -1.31 13.00 2.89
N PRO A 51 -0.12 13.65 2.89
CA PRO A 51 0.85 13.82 1.78
C PRO A 51 1.41 12.50 1.23
N ASP A 52 2.17 12.61 0.14
CA ASP A 52 2.72 11.47 -0.58
C ASP A 52 1.62 10.45 -0.97
N CYS A 53 0.50 10.96 -1.47
CA CYS A 53 -0.58 10.14 -2.01
C CYS A 53 -0.54 10.15 -3.53
N GLY A 54 0.06 9.12 -4.12
CA GLY A 54 0.15 8.96 -5.58
C GLY A 54 -0.99 8.15 -6.20
N THR A 55 -1.88 7.54 -5.41
CA THR A 55 -2.84 6.57 -5.94
C THR A 55 -4.21 6.71 -5.31
N ALA A 56 -5.21 6.98 -6.12
CA ALA A 56 -6.61 6.91 -5.72
C ALA A 56 -7.50 6.50 -6.91
N ILE A 57 -8.69 5.95 -6.63
CA ILE A 57 -9.77 5.72 -7.58
C ILE A 57 -11.05 6.20 -6.90
N ILE A 58 -11.62 7.28 -7.40
CA ILE A 58 -12.81 7.89 -6.80
C ILE A 58 -13.95 7.86 -7.83
N ASN A 59 -15.04 7.18 -7.49
CA ASN A 59 -16.19 7.00 -8.36
C ASN A 59 -15.84 6.44 -9.76
N GLY A 60 -14.82 5.56 -9.83
CA GLY A 60 -14.33 4.95 -11.04
C GLY A 60 -13.33 5.80 -11.84
N ALA A 61 -13.01 7.00 -11.38
CA ALA A 61 -11.96 7.83 -11.97
C ALA A 61 -10.62 7.54 -11.28
N ALA A 62 -9.65 7.03 -12.03
CA ALA A 62 -8.28 6.84 -11.56
C ALA A 62 -7.56 8.20 -11.50
N LEU A 63 -6.95 8.50 -10.37
CA LEU A 63 -6.21 9.72 -10.11
C LEU A 63 -4.72 9.42 -9.96
N CYS A 64 -3.87 10.28 -10.51
CA CYS A 64 -2.41 10.17 -10.52
C CYS A 64 -1.97 8.78 -11.05
N PHE A 65 -1.37 7.93 -10.21
CA PHE A 65 -0.94 6.56 -10.55
C PHE A 65 -2.05 5.51 -10.35
N GLY A 66 -3.31 5.93 -10.23
CA GLY A 66 -4.43 5.00 -10.15
C GLY A 66 -4.54 4.13 -11.39
N ASN A 67 -4.78 2.83 -11.21
CA ASN A 67 -4.89 1.87 -12.29
C ASN A 67 -6.27 1.94 -12.98
N ALA A 68 -6.31 1.71 -14.29
CA ALA A 68 -7.54 1.48 -15.03
C ALA A 68 -8.05 0.06 -14.79
N VAL A 69 -8.92 -0.12 -13.80
CA VAL A 69 -9.44 -1.41 -13.36
C VAL A 69 -10.97 -1.47 -13.50
N ARG A 70 -11.51 -2.69 -13.48
CA ARG A 70 -12.96 -2.90 -13.52
C ARG A 70 -13.62 -2.23 -12.31
N ARG A 71 -14.74 -1.52 -12.58
CA ARG A 71 -15.61 -1.03 -11.53
C ARG A 71 -16.35 -2.20 -10.87
N GLY A 72 -16.49 -2.18 -9.55
CA GLY A 72 -17.17 -3.22 -8.78
C GLY A 72 -17.53 -2.76 -7.38
N ASN A 73 -17.54 -3.68 -6.44
CA ASN A 73 -18.06 -3.47 -5.09
C ASN A 73 -16.98 -3.56 -3.98
N ILE A 74 -15.70 -3.61 -4.35
CA ILE A 74 -14.61 -3.70 -3.39
C ILE A 74 -13.99 -2.31 -3.19
N GLY A 75 -14.10 -1.76 -1.99
CA GLY A 75 -13.44 -0.52 -1.56
C GLY A 75 -12.09 -0.81 -0.96
N ILE A 76 -11.09 0.02 -1.29
CA ILE A 76 -9.72 -0.09 -0.79
C ILE A 76 -9.37 1.15 0.02
N VAL A 77 -8.78 0.97 1.20
CA VAL A 77 -8.11 2.04 1.94
C VAL A 77 -6.65 1.66 2.10
N GLY A 78 -5.76 2.50 1.58
CA GLY A 78 -4.34 2.19 1.55
C GLY A 78 -3.46 3.28 2.12
N ALA A 79 -2.68 2.94 3.15
CA ALA A 79 -1.53 3.74 3.60
C ALA A 79 -0.25 3.29 2.86
N SER A 80 -0.40 2.99 1.56
CA SER A 80 0.64 2.52 0.67
C SER A 80 0.22 2.73 -0.78
N GLY A 81 0.99 3.50 -1.53
CA GLY A 81 0.71 3.76 -2.96
C GLY A 81 0.82 2.50 -3.81
N THR A 82 2.01 1.89 -3.87
CA THR A 82 2.27 0.69 -4.70
C THR A 82 1.51 -0.54 -4.23
N GLY A 83 1.30 -0.71 -2.92
CA GLY A 83 0.43 -1.77 -2.41
C GLY A 83 -1.01 -1.62 -2.84
N SER A 84 -1.53 -0.40 -2.88
CA SER A 84 -2.88 -0.10 -3.38
C SER A 84 -3.01 -0.35 -4.88
N GLN A 85 -1.98 -0.02 -5.65
CA GLN A 85 -1.91 -0.30 -7.09
C GLN A 85 -1.95 -1.82 -7.34
N GLU A 86 -1.05 -2.57 -6.73
CA GLU A 86 -0.99 -4.03 -6.86
C GLU A 86 -2.31 -4.69 -6.46
N LEU A 87 -2.87 -4.29 -5.31
CA LEU A 87 -4.15 -4.81 -4.84
C LEU A 87 -5.28 -4.55 -5.84
N SER A 88 -5.37 -3.34 -6.41
CA SER A 88 -6.40 -2.99 -7.39
C SER A 88 -6.27 -3.80 -8.68
N VAL A 89 -5.05 -4.04 -9.15
CA VAL A 89 -4.76 -4.88 -10.32
C VAL A 89 -5.12 -6.33 -10.04
N ARG A 90 -4.72 -6.90 -8.90
CA ARG A 90 -5.05 -8.27 -8.54
C ARG A 90 -6.55 -8.51 -8.39
N ILE A 91 -7.27 -7.57 -7.78
CA ILE A 91 -8.74 -7.63 -7.74
C ILE A 91 -9.32 -7.70 -9.15
N HIS A 92 -8.82 -6.86 -10.09
CA HIS A 92 -9.25 -6.87 -11.48
C HIS A 92 -8.94 -8.19 -12.19
N GLU A 93 -7.72 -8.71 -12.05
CA GLU A 93 -7.26 -9.96 -12.66
C GLU A 93 -8.04 -11.17 -12.15
N PHE A 94 -8.37 -11.20 -10.87
CA PHE A 94 -9.19 -12.26 -10.26
C PHE A 94 -10.69 -12.11 -10.53
N GLY A 95 -11.11 -11.22 -11.42
CA GLY A 95 -12.49 -11.09 -11.87
C GLY A 95 -13.36 -10.17 -11.00
N GLY A 96 -12.83 -9.61 -9.93
CA GLY A 96 -13.48 -8.59 -9.11
C GLY A 96 -13.42 -7.19 -9.71
N GLY A 97 -13.88 -6.20 -8.97
CA GLY A 97 -13.81 -4.79 -9.38
C GLY A 97 -13.77 -3.84 -8.18
N VAL A 98 -13.22 -2.66 -8.40
CA VAL A 98 -12.99 -1.64 -7.38
C VAL A 98 -14.12 -0.61 -7.41
N SER A 99 -14.75 -0.34 -6.25
CA SER A 99 -15.71 0.76 -6.09
C SER A 99 -14.99 2.08 -5.87
N GLN A 100 -14.13 2.10 -4.87
CA GLN A 100 -13.32 3.25 -4.47
C GLN A 100 -11.94 2.76 -4.04
N LEU A 101 -10.93 3.60 -4.24
CA LEU A 101 -9.60 3.42 -3.65
C LEU A 101 -9.19 4.75 -3.02
N ILE A 102 -9.05 4.78 -1.70
CA ILE A 102 -8.67 5.96 -0.93
C ILE A 102 -7.24 5.75 -0.43
N GLY A 103 -6.29 6.52 -0.97
CA GLY A 103 -4.92 6.56 -0.49
C GLY A 103 -4.80 7.51 0.70
N THR A 104 -4.23 7.06 1.81
CA THR A 104 -4.15 7.88 3.03
C THR A 104 -2.79 8.54 3.24
N GLY A 105 -1.80 8.18 2.38
CA GLY A 105 -0.41 8.57 2.56
C GLY A 105 0.37 7.58 3.43
N GLY A 106 1.68 7.42 3.12
CA GLY A 106 2.51 6.36 3.71
C GLY A 106 2.73 6.47 5.22
N ARG A 107 2.54 7.66 5.81
CA ARG A 107 2.75 7.92 7.25
C ARG A 107 1.48 7.89 8.09
N ASP A 108 0.30 7.68 7.47
CA ASP A 108 -0.99 7.75 8.18
C ASP A 108 -1.04 6.81 9.39
N LEU A 109 -0.52 5.59 9.26
CA LEU A 109 -0.51 4.61 10.36
C LEU A 109 0.71 4.71 11.29
N SER A 110 1.46 5.81 11.24
CA SER A 110 2.49 6.12 12.23
C SER A 110 1.86 6.52 13.57
N GLU A 111 2.66 6.40 14.65
CA GLU A 111 2.21 6.78 15.98
C GLU A 111 1.77 8.25 16.08
N LYS A 112 2.49 9.15 15.39
CA LYS A 112 2.23 10.59 15.42
C LYS A 112 0.92 10.97 14.71
N ILE A 113 0.61 10.34 13.58
CA ILE A 113 -0.63 10.63 12.81
C ILE A 113 -1.82 9.84 13.35
N GLY A 114 -1.60 8.62 13.84
CA GLY A 114 -2.61 7.85 14.56
C GLY A 114 -3.72 7.25 13.71
N GLY A 115 -3.55 7.14 12.39
CA GLY A 115 -4.49 6.50 11.47
C GLY A 115 -5.78 7.31 11.22
N LEU A 116 -5.73 8.63 11.36
CA LEU A 116 -6.92 9.49 11.24
C LEU A 116 -7.65 9.24 9.91
N MET A 117 -6.95 9.34 8.79
CA MET A 117 -7.59 9.21 7.48
C MET A 117 -8.01 7.76 7.18
N MET A 118 -7.27 6.76 7.66
CA MET A 118 -7.67 5.35 7.55
C MET A 118 -9.02 5.11 8.25
N LEU A 119 -9.21 5.63 9.46
CA LEU A 119 -10.44 5.48 10.22
C LEU A 119 -11.64 6.19 9.56
N ASP A 120 -11.41 7.41 9.05
CA ASP A 120 -12.44 8.16 8.34
C ASP A 120 -12.81 7.48 7.02
N ALA A 121 -11.82 7.02 6.26
CA ALA A 121 -12.04 6.31 5.01
C ALA A 121 -12.80 4.98 5.21
N ILE A 122 -12.52 4.21 6.27
CA ILE A 122 -13.32 3.03 6.62
C ILE A 122 -14.77 3.44 6.83
N SER A 123 -15.02 4.53 7.55
CA SER A 123 -16.36 5.01 7.83
C SER A 123 -17.08 5.51 6.58
N MET A 124 -16.36 6.17 5.66
CA MET A 124 -16.88 6.61 4.38
C MET A 124 -17.24 5.42 3.48
N LEU A 125 -16.37 4.41 3.36
CA LEU A 125 -16.64 3.19 2.58
C LEU A 125 -17.75 2.33 3.20
N GLU A 126 -17.87 2.31 4.51
CA GLU A 126 -18.98 1.61 5.17
C GLU A 126 -20.34 2.22 4.78
N ASN A 127 -20.39 3.53 4.59
CA ASN A 127 -21.61 4.25 4.20
C ASN A 127 -21.77 4.38 2.67
N ASP A 128 -20.76 4.06 1.87
CA ASP A 128 -20.86 4.07 0.40
C ASP A 128 -21.73 2.91 -0.09
N PRO A 129 -22.89 3.18 -0.75
CA PRO A 129 -23.77 2.11 -1.23
C PRO A 129 -23.15 1.25 -2.34
N GLN A 130 -22.10 1.69 -2.99
CA GLN A 130 -21.40 0.95 -4.04
C GLN A 130 -20.34 0.02 -3.50
N THR A 131 -19.91 0.20 -2.25
CA THR A 131 -18.91 -0.64 -1.58
C THR A 131 -19.61 -1.72 -0.75
N GLU A 132 -19.27 -2.97 -0.93
CA GLU A 132 -19.79 -4.10 -0.15
C GLU A 132 -18.69 -4.75 0.70
N ILE A 133 -17.45 -4.70 0.24
CA ILE A 133 -16.27 -5.26 0.92
C ILE A 133 -15.23 -4.16 1.04
N ILE A 134 -14.52 -4.12 2.17
CA ILE A 134 -13.44 -3.15 2.41
C ILE A 134 -12.12 -3.90 2.54
N VAL A 135 -11.08 -3.44 1.86
CA VAL A 135 -9.72 -3.95 2.01
C VAL A 135 -8.81 -2.86 2.55
N LEU A 136 -8.08 -3.18 3.60
CA LEU A 136 -7.09 -2.30 4.21
C LEU A 136 -5.70 -2.79 3.83
N ILE A 137 -4.84 -1.90 3.29
CA ILE A 137 -3.46 -2.26 2.96
C ILE A 137 -2.49 -1.21 3.49
N SER A 138 -1.41 -1.67 4.14
CA SER A 138 -0.36 -0.82 4.70
C SER A 138 0.96 -1.56 4.83
N LYS A 139 2.07 -0.81 4.81
CA LYS A 139 3.32 -1.23 5.43
C LYS A 139 3.08 -1.50 6.92
N PRO A 140 4.06 -2.04 7.68
CA PRO A 140 3.86 -2.31 9.10
C PRO A 140 3.40 -1.06 9.86
N PRO A 141 2.17 -1.06 10.43
CA PRO A 141 1.67 0.08 11.19
C PRO A 141 2.27 0.15 12.59
N ALA A 142 2.23 1.31 13.24
CA ALA A 142 2.53 1.42 14.65
C ALA A 142 1.56 0.53 15.47
N PRO A 143 2.03 -0.27 16.46
CA PRO A 143 1.20 -1.28 17.12
C PRO A 143 -0.07 -0.74 17.78
N ALA A 144 -0.01 0.46 18.37
CA ALA A 144 -1.18 1.11 18.97
C ALA A 144 -2.20 1.53 17.92
N VAL A 145 -1.72 2.03 16.77
CA VAL A 145 -2.57 2.45 15.65
C VAL A 145 -3.19 1.23 14.96
N ALA A 146 -2.42 0.15 14.77
CA ALA A 146 -2.95 -1.10 14.24
C ALA A 146 -4.14 -1.61 15.07
N ARG A 147 -4.01 -1.65 16.41
CA ARG A 147 -5.11 -2.04 17.30
C ARG A 147 -6.36 -1.18 17.08
N LYS A 148 -6.20 0.14 17.06
CA LYS A 148 -7.30 1.09 16.86
C LYS A 148 -8.00 0.88 15.52
N VAL A 149 -7.25 0.68 14.45
CA VAL A 149 -7.80 0.44 13.11
C VAL A 149 -8.52 -0.92 13.05
N LEU A 150 -7.95 -1.97 13.64
CA LEU A 150 -8.58 -3.29 13.69
C LEU A 150 -9.85 -3.31 14.57
N GLU A 151 -9.89 -2.55 15.67
CA GLU A 151 -11.10 -2.35 16.46
C GLU A 151 -12.21 -1.69 15.62
N ARG A 152 -11.87 -0.65 14.84
CA ARG A 152 -12.80 -0.02 13.90
C ARG A 152 -13.26 -0.98 12.80
N ALA A 153 -12.34 -1.80 12.28
CA ALA A 153 -12.65 -2.82 11.26
C ALA A 153 -13.62 -3.89 11.80
N ARG A 154 -13.44 -4.35 13.04
CA ARG A 154 -14.37 -5.29 13.71
C ARG A 154 -15.75 -4.72 13.89
N ALA A 155 -15.86 -3.42 14.17
CA ALA A 155 -17.13 -2.72 14.34
C ALA A 155 -17.82 -2.38 12.99
N CYS A 156 -17.16 -2.65 11.86
CA CYS A 156 -17.70 -2.38 10.53
C CYS A 156 -18.82 -3.35 10.18
N ARG A 157 -19.91 -2.81 9.61
CA ARG A 157 -21.05 -3.62 9.14
C ARG A 157 -20.76 -4.41 7.86
N LYS A 158 -19.74 -4.01 7.12
CA LYS A 158 -19.30 -4.67 5.89
C LYS A 158 -18.09 -5.57 6.19
N PRO A 159 -17.92 -6.68 5.48
CA PRO A 159 -16.72 -7.50 5.60
C PRO A 159 -15.45 -6.69 5.31
N VAL A 160 -14.44 -6.91 6.14
CA VAL A 160 -13.13 -6.25 6.01
C VAL A 160 -12.03 -7.30 5.81
N VAL A 161 -11.11 -7.03 4.89
CA VAL A 161 -9.86 -7.79 4.73
C VAL A 161 -8.71 -6.87 5.12
N ALA A 162 -7.95 -7.21 6.15
CA ALA A 162 -6.79 -6.44 6.61
C ALA A 162 -5.49 -7.08 6.12
N CYS A 163 -4.69 -6.31 5.39
CA CYS A 163 -3.36 -6.68 4.91
C CYS A 163 -2.35 -5.66 5.44
N PHE A 164 -1.87 -5.89 6.65
CA PHE A 164 -0.78 -5.12 7.22
C PHE A 164 0.51 -5.92 7.06
N LEU A 165 1.35 -5.49 6.12
CA LEU A 165 2.60 -6.16 5.85
C LEU A 165 3.48 -6.19 7.10
N GLY A 166 4.25 -7.25 7.30
CA GLY A 166 5.12 -7.37 8.45
C GLY A 166 5.63 -8.78 8.66
N ARG A 167 6.51 -8.92 9.65
CA ARG A 167 7.01 -10.21 10.12
C ARG A 167 6.07 -10.74 11.20
N GLY A 168 5.92 -12.04 11.26
CA GLY A 168 5.19 -12.73 12.31
C GLY A 168 3.99 -13.52 11.81
N GLU A 169 3.25 -14.08 12.75
CA GLU A 169 2.06 -14.85 12.45
C GLU A 169 0.93 -13.91 12.03
N THR A 170 0.24 -14.28 10.96
CA THR A 170 -1.00 -13.61 10.57
C THR A 170 -2.07 -13.97 11.59
N PRO A 171 -2.84 -13.00 12.11
CA PRO A 171 -3.95 -13.29 12.99
C PRO A 171 -4.95 -14.25 12.34
N VAL A 172 -5.65 -15.01 13.15
CA VAL A 172 -6.73 -15.90 12.68
C VAL A 172 -7.92 -15.05 12.21
N ASP A 173 -8.54 -15.45 11.11
CA ASP A 173 -9.74 -14.80 10.60
C ASP A 173 -10.86 -14.80 11.65
N GLU A 174 -11.55 -13.67 11.78
CA GLU A 174 -12.66 -13.44 12.69
C GLU A 174 -13.95 -13.22 11.87
N GLN A 175 -15.11 -13.30 12.52
CA GLN A 175 -16.36 -12.97 11.85
C GLN A 175 -16.37 -11.50 11.39
N GLY A 176 -16.48 -11.29 10.08
CA GLY A 176 -16.48 -9.95 9.47
C GLY A 176 -15.11 -9.33 9.25
N LEU A 177 -14.03 -9.92 9.79
CA LEU A 177 -12.65 -9.43 9.61
C LEU A 177 -11.72 -10.59 9.26
N GLN A 178 -11.18 -10.56 8.04
CA GLN A 178 -10.18 -11.50 7.57
C GLN A 178 -8.80 -10.84 7.50
N PHE A 179 -7.77 -11.64 7.66
CA PHE A 179 -6.38 -11.18 7.62
C PHE A 179 -5.65 -11.80 6.42
N ALA A 180 -4.77 -11.04 5.80
CA ALA A 180 -3.96 -11.48 4.68
C ALA A 180 -2.49 -11.14 4.91
N ARG A 181 -1.59 -12.03 4.51
CA ARG A 181 -0.13 -11.86 4.63
C ARG A 181 0.45 -10.92 3.57
N GLY A 182 -0.23 -10.82 2.42
CA GLY A 182 0.22 -10.04 1.29
C GLY A 182 -0.91 -9.64 0.36
N SER A 183 -0.56 -8.81 -0.61
CA SER A 183 -1.50 -8.19 -1.56
C SER A 183 -2.30 -9.22 -2.36
N LYS A 184 -1.66 -10.31 -2.83
CA LYS A 184 -2.34 -11.37 -3.57
C LYS A 184 -3.41 -12.09 -2.74
N GLU A 185 -3.09 -12.45 -1.50
CA GLU A 185 -4.04 -13.12 -0.61
C GLU A 185 -5.20 -12.18 -0.25
N ALA A 186 -4.90 -10.90 0.01
CA ALA A 186 -5.92 -9.89 0.28
C ALA A 186 -6.90 -9.73 -0.89
N ALA A 187 -6.39 -9.67 -2.12
CA ALA A 187 -7.21 -9.59 -3.32
C ALA A 187 -8.09 -10.84 -3.49
N LEU A 188 -7.52 -12.03 -3.30
CA LEU A 188 -8.27 -13.29 -3.39
C LEU A 188 -9.41 -13.35 -2.38
N LYS A 189 -9.14 -13.06 -1.11
CA LYS A 189 -10.16 -13.03 -0.05
C LYS A 189 -11.27 -12.02 -0.37
N ALA A 190 -10.91 -10.81 -0.79
CA ALA A 190 -11.89 -9.79 -1.15
C ALA A 190 -12.76 -10.19 -2.34
N VAL A 191 -12.15 -10.76 -3.40
CA VAL A 191 -12.87 -11.20 -4.59
C VAL A 191 -13.79 -12.39 -4.28
N MET A 192 -13.38 -13.31 -3.44
CA MET A 192 -14.25 -14.40 -2.98
C MET A 192 -15.44 -13.86 -2.16
N LEU A 193 -15.22 -12.90 -1.28
CA LEU A 193 -16.29 -12.22 -0.53
C LEU A 193 -17.25 -11.47 -1.45
N SER A 194 -16.80 -10.97 -2.61
CA SER A 194 -17.65 -10.30 -3.61
C SER A 194 -18.54 -11.24 -4.42
N GLY A 195 -18.48 -12.56 -4.13
CA GLY A 195 -19.32 -13.56 -4.77
C GLY A 195 -18.72 -14.20 -6.03
N VAL A 196 -17.50 -13.86 -6.42
CA VAL A 196 -16.77 -14.58 -7.48
C VAL A 196 -16.38 -15.97 -6.95
N LYS A 197 -16.80 -17.01 -7.67
CA LYS A 197 -16.49 -18.39 -7.26
C LYS A 197 -15.03 -18.71 -7.50
N GLN A 198 -14.42 -19.48 -6.60
CA GLN A 198 -13.02 -19.87 -6.69
C GLN A 198 -12.63 -20.54 -8.01
N GLU A 199 -13.54 -21.31 -8.60
CA GLU A 199 -13.36 -21.97 -9.90
C GLU A 199 -13.23 -21.00 -11.09
N HIS A 200 -13.63 -19.74 -10.91
CA HIS A 200 -13.53 -18.67 -11.90
C HIS A 200 -12.34 -17.75 -11.67
N LEU A 201 -11.53 -17.99 -10.61
CA LEU A 201 -10.36 -17.19 -10.33
C LEU A 201 -9.22 -17.61 -11.24
N ASP A 202 -8.67 -16.66 -11.97
CA ASP A 202 -7.41 -16.86 -12.70
C ASP A 202 -6.24 -16.80 -11.69
N LEU A 203 -5.93 -17.97 -11.16
CA LEU A 203 -4.81 -18.15 -10.25
C LEU A 203 -3.54 -18.29 -11.11
N HIS A 204 -2.79 -17.20 -11.25
CA HIS A 204 -1.48 -17.24 -11.92
C HIS A 204 -0.63 -18.38 -11.37
N THR A 205 -0.45 -19.41 -12.16
CA THR A 205 0.40 -20.56 -11.83
C THR A 205 1.84 -20.29 -12.22
N LEU A 206 2.76 -20.87 -11.46
CA LEU A 206 4.18 -20.78 -11.80
C LEU A 206 4.46 -21.54 -13.11
N ASP A 207 5.14 -20.89 -14.04
CA ASP A 207 5.63 -21.51 -15.26
C ASP A 207 6.79 -22.49 -14.93
N GLN A 208 6.43 -23.75 -14.69
CA GLN A 208 7.41 -24.79 -14.31
C GLN A 208 8.46 -25.05 -15.40
N PRO A 209 8.12 -25.09 -16.71
CA PRO A 209 9.10 -25.15 -17.79
C PRO A 209 10.11 -24.01 -17.75
N LEU A 210 9.65 -22.76 -17.59
CA LEU A 210 10.53 -21.58 -17.50
C LEU A 210 11.44 -21.66 -16.26
N ILE A 211 10.91 -22.08 -15.12
CA ILE A 211 11.71 -22.25 -13.89
C ILE A 211 12.81 -23.30 -14.10
N ALA A 212 12.49 -24.42 -14.73
CA ALA A 212 13.46 -25.48 -15.02
C ALA A 212 14.56 -25.00 -15.97
N ASP A 213 14.20 -24.30 -17.05
CA ASP A 213 15.13 -23.72 -17.99
C ASP A 213 16.06 -22.69 -17.34
N VAL A 214 15.51 -21.75 -16.53
CA VAL A 214 16.32 -20.77 -15.81
C VAL A 214 17.29 -21.46 -14.85
N ARG A 215 16.83 -22.45 -14.08
CA ARG A 215 17.68 -23.21 -13.16
C ARG A 215 18.84 -23.91 -13.88
N ALA A 216 18.58 -24.47 -15.06
CA ALA A 216 19.62 -25.16 -15.85
C ALA A 216 20.71 -24.19 -16.34
N ARG A 217 20.40 -22.91 -16.50
CA ARG A 217 21.34 -21.87 -16.99
C ARG A 217 22.08 -21.15 -15.87
N LEU A 218 21.66 -21.29 -14.62
CA LEU A 218 22.32 -20.63 -13.48
C LEU A 218 23.76 -21.13 -13.32
N GLN A 219 24.66 -20.19 -13.16
CA GLN A 219 26.05 -20.48 -12.85
C GLN A 219 26.24 -20.75 -11.35
N PRO A 220 27.25 -21.56 -10.92
CA PRO A 220 27.46 -21.89 -9.50
C PRO A 220 27.64 -20.69 -8.56
N GLN A 221 28.13 -19.56 -9.07
CA GLN A 221 28.28 -18.31 -8.33
C GLN A 221 26.98 -17.50 -8.17
N GLN A 222 25.95 -17.78 -8.96
CA GLN A 222 24.64 -17.10 -8.88
C GLN A 222 23.81 -17.67 -7.73
N LYS A 223 24.19 -17.33 -6.50
CA LYS A 223 23.62 -17.88 -5.25
C LYS A 223 22.62 -16.95 -4.58
N TYR A 224 22.56 -15.68 -5.02
CA TYR A 224 21.80 -14.66 -4.31
C TYR A 224 20.67 -14.10 -5.16
N ILE A 225 19.57 -13.79 -4.50
CA ILE A 225 18.42 -13.13 -5.10
C ILE A 225 18.68 -11.62 -5.07
N ARG A 226 18.37 -10.94 -6.18
CA ARG A 226 18.41 -9.49 -6.31
C ARG A 226 17.04 -9.00 -6.74
N GLY A 227 16.50 -8.01 -6.01
CA GLY A 227 15.24 -7.36 -6.33
C GLY A 227 15.44 -5.85 -6.50
N LEU A 228 14.86 -5.29 -7.56
CA LEU A 228 14.85 -3.85 -7.83
C LEU A 228 13.39 -3.40 -7.91
N PHE A 229 13.02 -2.43 -7.09
CA PHE A 229 11.65 -1.96 -6.93
C PHE A 229 11.59 -0.44 -7.08
N CYS A 230 10.44 0.06 -7.49
CA CYS A 230 10.12 1.49 -7.48
C CYS A 230 8.96 1.80 -6.52
N GLY A 231 8.89 1.04 -5.42
CA GLY A 231 7.88 1.23 -4.38
C GLY A 231 8.11 0.30 -3.20
N GLY A 232 8.26 0.89 -2.03
CA GLY A 232 8.65 0.22 -0.80
C GLY A 232 7.75 -0.93 -0.38
N THR A 233 6.47 -0.88 -0.66
CA THR A 233 5.53 -1.93 -0.24
C THR A 233 5.78 -3.25 -0.96
N LEU A 234 6.01 -3.25 -2.27
CA LEU A 234 6.35 -4.48 -3.00
C LEU A 234 7.75 -4.97 -2.65
N CYS A 235 8.68 -4.04 -2.37
CA CYS A 235 9.99 -4.35 -1.85
C CYS A 235 9.87 -5.05 -0.49
N ASP A 236 9.12 -4.51 0.47
CA ASP A 236 8.88 -5.09 1.79
C ASP A 236 8.21 -6.47 1.69
N GLU A 237 7.14 -6.60 0.91
CA GLU A 237 6.41 -7.87 0.74
C GLU A 237 7.34 -8.98 0.22
N THR A 238 8.18 -8.65 -0.78
CA THR A 238 9.15 -9.60 -1.35
C THR A 238 10.28 -9.88 -0.36
N LEU A 239 10.78 -8.85 0.32
CA LEU A 239 11.83 -8.96 1.33
C LEU A 239 11.41 -9.90 2.45
N PHE A 240 10.22 -9.72 3.02
CA PHE A 240 9.71 -10.58 4.09
C PHE A 240 9.51 -12.03 3.60
N ALA A 241 8.97 -12.23 2.40
CA ALA A 241 8.80 -13.57 1.83
C ALA A 241 10.12 -14.31 1.61
N VAL A 242 11.20 -13.60 1.23
CA VAL A 242 12.53 -14.19 1.07
C VAL A 242 13.19 -14.42 2.42
N MET A 243 13.03 -13.51 3.38
CA MET A 243 13.58 -13.67 4.73
C MET A 243 13.03 -14.90 5.46
N GLU A 244 11.76 -15.23 5.29
CA GLU A 244 11.16 -16.44 5.89
C GLU A 244 11.89 -17.74 5.45
N LYS A 245 12.47 -17.75 4.24
CA LYS A 245 13.10 -18.95 3.66
C LYS A 245 14.64 -18.93 3.71
N HIS A 246 15.22 -17.76 3.64
CA HIS A 246 16.67 -17.60 3.42
C HIS A 246 17.38 -16.81 4.51
N GLY A 247 16.64 -16.28 5.50
CA GLY A 247 17.21 -15.51 6.60
C GLY A 247 17.62 -14.09 6.17
N ASP A 248 18.92 -13.79 6.20
CA ASP A 248 19.46 -12.44 6.02
C ASP A 248 19.16 -11.87 4.62
N VAL A 249 18.40 -10.79 4.58
CA VAL A 249 18.13 -10.01 3.37
C VAL A 249 18.45 -8.55 3.62
N TYR A 250 19.32 -7.99 2.79
CA TYR A 250 19.78 -6.61 2.89
C TYR A 250 18.93 -5.68 2.02
N SER A 251 18.66 -4.47 2.51
CA SER A 251 17.89 -3.46 1.78
C SER A 251 18.21 -2.05 2.27
N ASN A 252 18.02 -1.05 1.41
CA ASN A 252 18.03 0.37 1.81
C ASN A 252 16.84 0.72 2.72
N ILE A 253 15.72 -0.02 2.61
CA ILE A 253 14.52 0.23 3.43
C ILE A 253 14.39 -0.73 4.63
N GLN A 254 15.41 -1.58 4.89
CA GLN A 254 15.37 -2.55 5.98
C GLN A 254 15.26 -1.81 7.34
N PRO A 255 14.21 -2.13 8.15
CA PRO A 255 14.04 -1.50 9.46
C PRO A 255 15.08 -1.95 10.48
N ASP A 256 15.64 -3.18 10.33
CA ASP A 256 16.70 -3.71 11.17
C ASP A 256 18.06 -3.14 10.72
N PRO A 257 18.75 -2.37 11.58
CA PRO A 257 20.03 -1.75 11.21
C PRO A 257 21.12 -2.74 10.81
N GLU A 258 21.07 -3.99 11.31
CA GLU A 258 22.03 -5.03 10.95
C GLU A 258 21.96 -5.42 9.48
N PHE A 259 20.76 -5.37 8.90
CA PHE A 259 20.51 -5.74 7.50
C PHE A 259 20.26 -4.52 6.61
N ARG A 260 20.36 -3.31 7.13
CA ARG A 260 20.30 -2.09 6.33
C ARG A 260 21.61 -1.90 5.57
N LEU A 261 21.52 -1.65 4.25
CA LEU A 261 22.69 -1.38 3.43
C LEU A 261 23.39 -0.08 3.88
N GLN A 262 24.70 -0.18 4.12
CA GLN A 262 25.54 0.99 4.40
C GLN A 262 25.94 1.73 3.12
N ASP A 263 26.04 1.01 2.01
CA ASP A 263 26.30 1.54 0.67
C ASP A 263 25.23 0.97 -0.28
N ILE A 264 24.31 1.82 -0.71
CA ILE A 264 23.21 1.47 -1.59
C ILE A 264 23.66 1.04 -2.99
N ASN A 265 24.88 1.38 -3.39
CA ASN A 265 25.47 1.00 -4.68
C ASN A 265 26.16 -0.39 -4.63
N ARG A 266 26.20 -1.02 -3.46
CA ARG A 266 26.86 -2.30 -3.27
C ARG A 266 25.95 -3.37 -2.70
N SER A 267 25.58 -4.33 -3.52
CA SER A 267 24.78 -5.50 -3.09
C SER A 267 25.58 -6.46 -2.21
N ILE A 268 24.94 -6.95 -1.14
CA ILE A 268 25.49 -7.95 -0.21
C ILE A 268 24.52 -9.12 -0.12
N LYS A 269 24.95 -10.36 -0.37
CA LYS A 269 24.11 -11.57 -0.30
C LYS A 269 22.73 -11.35 -1.02
N HIS A 270 21.59 -11.74 -0.41
CA HIS A 270 20.27 -11.38 -0.88
C HIS A 270 20.04 -9.89 -0.66
N THR A 271 19.73 -9.14 -1.72
CA THR A 271 19.60 -7.67 -1.66
C THR A 271 18.39 -7.21 -2.45
N PHE A 272 17.57 -6.38 -1.81
CA PHE A 272 16.41 -5.73 -2.42
C PHE A 272 16.54 -4.21 -2.29
N LEU A 273 16.36 -3.48 -3.39
CA LEU A 273 16.45 -2.02 -3.42
C LEU A 273 15.10 -1.42 -3.81
N ASP A 274 14.65 -0.48 -3.00
CA ASP A 274 13.56 0.42 -3.36
C ASP A 274 14.12 1.73 -3.89
N PHE A 275 14.03 1.93 -5.20
CA PHE A 275 14.43 3.17 -5.86
C PHE A 275 13.45 4.33 -5.66
N GLY A 276 12.29 4.05 -5.05
CA GLY A 276 11.33 5.07 -4.63
C GLY A 276 11.64 5.70 -3.27
N ASP A 277 12.64 5.19 -2.54
CA ASP A 277 13.07 5.73 -1.25
C ASP A 277 13.88 7.03 -1.42
N ASP A 278 13.90 7.85 -0.35
CA ASP A 278 14.59 9.14 -0.31
C ASP A 278 16.09 9.04 -0.66
N ASP A 279 16.72 7.90 -0.38
CA ASP A 279 18.12 7.63 -0.75
C ASP A 279 18.36 7.78 -2.27
N PHE A 280 17.34 7.58 -3.11
CA PHE A 280 17.43 7.68 -4.56
C PHE A 280 16.67 8.88 -5.14
N THR A 281 15.60 9.33 -4.48
CA THR A 281 14.69 10.36 -5.02
C THR A 281 15.03 11.77 -4.55
N ASN A 282 15.94 11.95 -3.59
CA ASN A 282 16.31 13.27 -3.10
C ASN A 282 16.94 14.11 -4.22
N GLY A 283 16.23 15.16 -4.63
CA GLY A 283 16.61 16.05 -5.73
C GLY A 283 16.41 15.48 -7.14
N LYS A 284 15.71 14.32 -7.26
CA LYS A 284 15.39 13.66 -8.52
C LYS A 284 13.91 13.28 -8.58
N PRO A 285 13.33 13.12 -9.78
CA PRO A 285 11.99 12.59 -9.94
C PRO A 285 11.88 11.17 -9.40
N HIS A 286 10.68 10.80 -8.91
CA HIS A 286 10.39 9.42 -8.55
C HIS A 286 10.52 8.49 -9.79
N PRO A 287 11.03 7.25 -9.68
CA PRO A 287 11.27 6.35 -10.83
C PRO A 287 9.99 5.96 -11.60
N MET A 288 8.80 6.11 -11.02
CA MET A 288 7.54 5.98 -11.77
C MET A 288 7.30 7.15 -12.74
N ILE A 289 7.97 8.29 -12.56
CA ILE A 289 7.88 9.46 -13.43
C ILE A 289 9.03 9.46 -14.42
N ASP A 290 10.25 9.21 -13.93
CA ASP A 290 11.47 9.15 -14.74
C ASP A 290 12.27 7.89 -14.37
N PRO A 291 12.25 6.85 -15.23
CA PRO A 291 12.93 5.59 -14.96
C PRO A 291 14.45 5.64 -15.21
N THR A 292 15.03 6.79 -15.49
CA THR A 292 16.47 6.94 -15.77
C THR A 292 17.34 7.09 -14.53
N ASN A 293 16.77 7.00 -13.36
CA ASN A 293 17.46 7.11 -12.06
C ASN A 293 18.24 5.84 -11.70
#